data_19b2536380f90a3df6b378faf766ca30
#
_entry.id   19b2536380f90a3df6b378faf766ca30
#
_cell.length_a   1.000
_cell.length_b   1.000
_cell.length_c   1.000
_cell.angle_alpha   90.00
_cell.angle_beta   90.00
_cell.angle_gamma   90.00
#
_symmetry.space_group_name_H-M   'P 1'
#
loop_
_entity.id
_entity.type
_entity.pdbx_description
1 polymer ?
#
loop_
_entity_poly.entity_id
_entity_poly.type
_entity_poly.pdbx_seq_one_letter_code
_entity_poly.pdbx_strand_id
1 'polypeptide(L)'
;MKFSDNIENSQSWIIENRDYLEINWNDQAISEHLQKENSFNFYLLDDDHPIGVLIGHFLYQDQNVSEFEILHIAVLPEFRNQGLGRMILEELEKQLKSTEKSVKIFLEASAINKFAIKLYEKLGYKAYNERKNYYRSKSINAPNTQDAILFAKS
;
A
#
# COMPACT_ATOMS: atom_id res chain seq x y z
N MET A 1 7.39 8.93 -16.17
CA MET A 1 6.86 7.87 -15.31
C MET A 1 5.43 7.54 -15.70
N LYS A 2 5.03 6.31 -15.56
CA LYS A 2 3.67 5.86 -15.86
C LYS A 2 3.23 4.77 -14.88
N PHE A 3 1.92 4.58 -14.77
CA PHE A 3 1.34 3.48 -14.00
C PHE A 3 0.93 2.33 -14.92
N SER A 4 1.06 1.12 -14.41
CA SER A 4 0.59 -0.09 -15.09
C SER A 4 0.00 -1.07 -14.08
N ASP A 5 -1.12 -1.68 -14.44
CA ASP A 5 -1.73 -2.73 -13.61
C ASP A 5 -1.05 -4.09 -13.82
N ASN A 6 -0.15 -4.18 -14.78
CA ASN A 6 0.57 -5.41 -15.09
C ASN A 6 2.01 -5.12 -15.48
N ILE A 7 2.91 -5.96 -14.95
CA ILE A 7 4.32 -5.99 -15.35
C ILE A 7 4.71 -7.44 -15.60
N GLU A 8 5.69 -7.63 -16.49
CA GLU A 8 6.26 -8.95 -16.72
C GLU A 8 6.90 -9.48 -15.44
N ASN A 9 6.56 -10.74 -15.06
CA ASN A 9 7.11 -11.40 -13.88
C ASN A 9 6.87 -10.62 -12.58
N SER A 10 5.64 -10.11 -12.39
CA SER A 10 5.28 -9.30 -11.21
C SER A 10 5.58 -9.99 -9.89
N GLN A 11 5.27 -11.27 -9.77
CA GLN A 11 5.55 -12.04 -8.56
C GLN A 11 7.05 -12.10 -8.26
N SER A 12 7.86 -12.42 -9.27
CA SER A 12 9.31 -12.47 -9.12
C SER A 12 9.90 -11.12 -8.74
N TRP A 13 9.41 -10.05 -9.35
CA TRP A 13 9.87 -8.70 -9.05
C TRP A 13 9.59 -8.31 -7.59
N ILE A 14 8.39 -8.61 -7.09
CA ILE A 14 8.04 -8.32 -5.68
C ILE A 14 8.91 -9.15 -4.74
N ILE A 15 9.08 -10.45 -5.02
CA ILE A 15 9.90 -11.34 -4.18
C ILE A 15 11.36 -10.86 -4.13
N GLU A 16 11.93 -10.54 -5.28
CA GLU A 16 13.33 -10.09 -5.37
C GLU A 16 13.57 -8.75 -4.67
N ASN A 17 12.56 -7.88 -4.65
CA ASN A 17 12.70 -6.53 -4.11
C ASN A 17 11.99 -6.34 -2.76
N ARG A 18 11.43 -7.38 -2.16
CA ARG A 18 10.60 -7.23 -0.97
C ARG A 18 11.31 -6.55 0.21
N ASP A 19 12.59 -6.82 0.41
CA ASP A 19 13.34 -6.19 1.50
C ASP A 19 13.50 -4.67 1.26
N TYR A 20 13.79 -4.29 0.04
CA TYR A 20 13.87 -2.88 -0.37
C TYR A 20 12.50 -2.19 -0.30
N LEU A 21 11.44 -2.91 -0.61
CA LEU A 21 10.06 -2.40 -0.55
C LEU A 21 9.47 -2.50 0.86
N GLU A 22 10.19 -3.11 1.79
CA GLU A 22 9.75 -3.30 3.17
C GLU A 22 8.44 -4.12 3.27
N ILE A 23 8.25 -5.06 2.33
CA ILE A 23 7.10 -5.97 2.33
C ILE A 23 7.43 -7.17 3.19
N ASN A 24 6.73 -7.33 4.30
CA ASN A 24 7.01 -8.36 5.30
C ASN A 24 6.16 -9.62 5.06
N TRP A 25 6.01 -10.00 3.80
CA TRP A 25 5.32 -11.24 3.40
C TRP A 25 6.32 -12.26 2.90
N ASN A 26 6.08 -13.55 3.17
CA ASN A 26 6.86 -14.61 2.55
C ASN A 26 6.41 -14.86 1.10
N ASP A 27 7.15 -15.72 0.39
CA ASP A 27 6.88 -16.01 -1.02
C ASP A 27 5.47 -16.54 -1.24
N GLN A 28 4.99 -17.41 -0.35
CA GLN A 28 3.66 -17.98 -0.44
C GLN A 28 2.57 -16.92 -0.29
N ALA A 29 2.72 -16.03 0.68
CA ALA A 29 1.75 -14.96 0.92
C ALA A 29 1.66 -14.00 -0.30
N ILE A 30 2.81 -13.68 -0.91
CA ILE A 30 2.85 -12.86 -2.12
C ILE A 30 2.12 -13.57 -3.26
N SER A 31 2.42 -14.84 -3.50
CA SER A 31 1.79 -15.63 -4.55
C SER A 31 0.28 -15.75 -4.35
N GLU A 32 -0.15 -16.07 -3.15
CA GLU A 32 -1.57 -16.20 -2.82
C GLU A 32 -2.33 -14.88 -3.02
N HIS A 33 -1.73 -13.76 -2.61
CA HIS A 33 -2.37 -12.46 -2.79
C HIS A 33 -2.56 -12.14 -4.27
N LEU A 34 -1.54 -12.31 -5.09
CA LEU A 34 -1.60 -11.99 -6.51
C LEU A 34 -2.61 -12.84 -7.27
N GLN A 35 -2.95 -14.02 -6.75
CA GLN A 35 -3.92 -14.93 -7.35
C GLN A 35 -5.35 -14.72 -6.85
N LYS A 36 -5.55 -13.92 -5.79
CA LYS A 36 -6.90 -13.66 -5.27
C LYS A 36 -7.72 -12.86 -6.26
N GLU A 37 -8.98 -13.25 -6.41
CA GLU A 37 -9.92 -12.59 -7.31
C GLU A 37 -10.18 -11.13 -6.92
N ASN A 38 -10.17 -10.83 -5.61
CA ASN A 38 -10.40 -9.48 -5.10
C ASN A 38 -9.12 -8.63 -4.95
N SER A 39 -7.96 -9.15 -5.37
CA SER A 39 -6.73 -8.37 -5.33
C SER A 39 -6.74 -7.28 -6.41
N PHE A 40 -6.12 -6.16 -6.08
CA PHE A 40 -5.96 -5.05 -7.00
C PHE A 40 -4.61 -4.40 -6.72
N ASN A 41 -3.73 -4.49 -7.71
CA ASN A 41 -2.35 -4.04 -7.56
C ASN A 41 -1.97 -3.25 -8.80
N PHE A 42 -1.10 -2.27 -8.64
CA PHE A 42 -0.49 -1.61 -9.79
C PHE A 42 0.92 -1.15 -9.47
N TYR A 43 1.64 -0.82 -10.52
CA TYR A 43 3.08 -0.52 -10.46
C TYR A 43 3.35 0.85 -11.02
N LEU A 44 4.33 1.54 -10.42
CA LEU A 44 4.89 2.77 -10.97
C LEU A 44 6.15 2.41 -11.75
N LEU A 45 6.22 2.85 -13.01
CA LEU A 45 7.33 2.57 -13.90
C LEU A 45 8.11 3.85 -14.20
N ASP A 46 9.42 3.74 -14.17
CA ASP A 46 10.33 4.77 -14.67
C ASP A 46 11.12 4.16 -15.84
N ASP A 47 10.97 4.75 -17.03
CA ASP A 47 11.59 4.25 -18.27
C ASP A 47 11.30 2.74 -18.45
N ASP A 48 10.03 2.35 -18.28
CA ASP A 48 9.53 0.97 -18.36
C ASP A 48 10.05 0.00 -17.30
N HIS A 49 10.77 0.49 -16.30
CA HIS A 49 11.27 -0.31 -15.18
C HIS A 49 10.42 -0.06 -13.94
N PRO A 50 9.93 -1.12 -13.26
CA PRO A 50 9.14 -0.94 -12.04
C PRO A 50 10.01 -0.38 -10.91
N ILE A 51 9.52 0.69 -10.28
CA ILE A 51 10.20 1.36 -9.17
C ILE A 51 9.33 1.49 -7.92
N GLY A 52 8.04 1.26 -8.05
CA GLY A 52 7.10 1.33 -6.95
C GLY A 52 5.90 0.44 -7.18
N VAL A 53 5.16 0.19 -6.11
CA VAL A 53 4.01 -0.72 -6.14
C VAL A 53 2.96 -0.29 -5.12
N LEU A 54 1.70 -0.49 -5.50
CA LEU A 54 0.58 -0.53 -4.57
C LEU A 54 0.01 -1.94 -4.59
N ILE A 55 -0.11 -2.53 -3.41
CA ILE A 55 -0.72 -3.85 -3.21
C ILE A 55 -1.95 -3.65 -2.33
N GLY A 56 -3.10 -4.07 -2.81
CA GLY A 56 -4.33 -3.96 -2.07
C GLY A 56 -5.39 -4.95 -2.51
N HIS A 57 -6.56 -4.84 -1.91
CA HIS A 57 -7.68 -5.70 -2.26
C HIS A 57 -9.01 -5.02 -1.92
N PHE A 58 -10.05 -5.48 -2.58
CA PHE A 58 -11.40 -5.05 -2.24
C PHE A 58 -11.91 -5.85 -1.05
N LEU A 59 -12.34 -5.14 -0.01
CA LEU A 59 -13.01 -5.74 1.15
C LEU A 59 -14.47 -6.04 0.82
N TYR A 60 -15.09 -5.18 0.03
CA TYR A 60 -16.48 -5.27 -0.36
C TYR A 60 -16.70 -4.48 -1.65
N GLN A 61 -17.53 -4.99 -2.54
CA GLN A 61 -17.99 -4.28 -3.73
C GLN A 61 -19.42 -4.69 -4.07
N ASP A 62 -20.22 -3.70 -4.44
CA ASP A 62 -21.50 -3.90 -5.12
C ASP A 62 -21.66 -2.82 -6.20
N GLN A 63 -22.87 -2.60 -6.68
CA GLN A 63 -23.15 -1.61 -7.74
C GLN A 63 -22.95 -0.17 -7.27
N ASN A 64 -23.06 0.09 -5.97
CA ASN A 64 -23.11 1.42 -5.39
C ASN A 64 -21.89 1.76 -4.52
N VAL A 65 -21.23 0.78 -3.94
CA VAL A 65 -20.22 0.94 -2.91
C VAL A 65 -18.98 0.11 -3.22
N SER A 66 -17.83 0.67 -2.93
CA SER A 66 -16.55 -0.04 -3.00
C SER A 66 -15.75 0.27 -1.74
N GLU A 67 -15.34 -0.77 -1.00
CA GLU A 67 -14.44 -0.65 0.13
C GLU A 67 -13.13 -1.34 -0.21
N PHE A 68 -12.03 -0.61 -0.09
CA PHE A 68 -10.70 -1.03 -0.51
C PHE A 68 -9.70 -0.91 0.63
N GLU A 69 -8.85 -1.90 0.78
CA GLU A 69 -7.75 -1.84 1.75
C GLU A 69 -6.40 -1.83 1.05
N ILE A 70 -5.58 -0.84 1.39
CA ILE A 70 -4.18 -0.80 0.97
C ILE A 70 -3.38 -1.67 1.93
N LEU A 71 -2.72 -2.69 1.41
CA LEU A 71 -1.87 -3.59 2.19
C LEU A 71 -0.41 -3.14 2.19
N HIS A 72 0.09 -2.70 1.04
CA HIS A 72 1.43 -2.14 0.91
C HIS A 72 1.44 -1.02 -0.12
N ILE A 73 2.18 0.01 0.19
CA ILE A 73 2.56 1.07 -0.73
C ILE A 73 4.04 1.31 -0.54
N ALA A 74 4.83 1.15 -1.59
CA ALA A 74 6.28 1.19 -1.47
C ALA A 74 6.95 1.67 -2.75
N VAL A 75 8.08 2.33 -2.56
CA VAL A 75 8.95 2.83 -3.63
C VAL A 75 10.36 2.35 -3.32
N LEU A 76 11.10 1.95 -4.34
CA LEU A 76 12.50 1.55 -4.17
C LEU A 76 13.32 2.67 -3.52
N PRO A 77 14.32 2.33 -2.68
CA PRO A 77 15.05 3.32 -1.87
C PRO A 77 15.61 4.51 -2.67
N GLU A 78 16.19 4.24 -3.84
CA GLU A 78 16.81 5.29 -4.68
C GLU A 78 15.79 6.26 -5.27
N PHE A 79 14.51 5.97 -5.23
CA PHE A 79 13.45 6.83 -5.74
C PHE A 79 12.61 7.49 -4.64
N ARG A 80 12.97 7.30 -3.37
CA ARG A 80 12.25 7.90 -2.24
C ARG A 80 12.49 9.40 -2.12
N ASN A 81 11.64 10.06 -1.31
CA ASN A 81 11.69 11.50 -1.05
C ASN A 81 11.48 12.38 -2.29
N GLN A 82 10.75 11.88 -3.28
CA GLN A 82 10.41 12.58 -4.51
C GLN A 82 8.90 12.74 -4.72
N GLY A 83 8.10 12.46 -3.69
CA GLY A 83 6.65 12.57 -3.78
C GLY A 83 5.97 11.42 -4.50
N LEU A 84 6.66 10.31 -4.74
CA LEU A 84 6.10 9.20 -5.52
C LEU A 84 5.04 8.39 -4.75
N GLY A 85 5.18 8.28 -3.43
CA GLY A 85 4.16 7.65 -2.60
C GLY A 85 2.82 8.39 -2.69
N ARG A 86 2.87 9.71 -2.71
CA ARG A 86 1.69 10.55 -2.93
C ARG A 86 1.09 10.31 -4.32
N MET A 87 1.91 10.27 -5.35
CA MET A 87 1.45 9.99 -6.72
C MET A 87 0.72 8.64 -6.80
N ILE A 88 1.26 7.61 -6.15
CA ILE A 88 0.65 6.28 -6.11
C ILE A 88 -0.72 6.33 -5.43
N LEU A 89 -0.84 7.01 -4.30
CA LEU A 89 -2.12 7.16 -3.59
C LEU A 89 -3.14 7.94 -4.42
N GLU A 90 -2.73 9.01 -5.06
CA GLU A 90 -3.61 9.80 -5.93
C GLU A 90 -4.09 8.98 -7.14
N GLU A 91 -3.23 8.14 -7.70
CA GLU A 91 -3.62 7.24 -8.80
C GLU A 91 -4.63 6.20 -8.34
N LEU A 92 -4.45 5.62 -7.16
CA LEU A 92 -5.44 4.69 -6.60
C LEU A 92 -6.82 5.36 -6.49
N GLU A 93 -6.86 6.55 -5.90
CA GLU A 93 -8.12 7.28 -5.73
C GLU A 93 -8.77 7.58 -7.07
N LYS A 94 -7.98 7.99 -8.07
CA LYS A 94 -8.47 8.25 -9.41
C LYS A 94 -9.09 7.00 -10.03
N GLN A 95 -8.41 5.87 -9.94
CA GLN A 95 -8.92 4.61 -10.49
C GLN A 95 -10.20 4.14 -9.81
N LEU A 96 -10.26 4.21 -8.48
CA LEU A 96 -11.44 3.78 -7.73
C LEU A 96 -12.64 4.71 -7.97
N LYS A 97 -12.42 6.01 -8.05
CA LYS A 97 -13.49 6.98 -8.28
C LYS A 97 -14.04 6.97 -9.70
N SER A 98 -13.28 6.45 -10.66
CA SER A 98 -13.74 6.36 -12.05
C SER A 98 -14.92 5.41 -12.24
N THR A 99 -15.24 4.58 -11.25
CA THR A 99 -16.32 3.59 -11.31
C THR A 99 -17.69 4.14 -10.91
N GLU A 100 -17.80 5.43 -10.56
CA GLU A 100 -19.03 6.10 -10.09
C GLU A 100 -19.64 5.51 -8.81
N LYS A 101 -18.86 4.70 -8.09
CA LYS A 101 -19.27 4.15 -6.79
C LYS A 101 -18.85 5.07 -5.65
N SER A 102 -19.55 4.95 -4.53
CA SER A 102 -19.08 5.52 -3.27
C SER A 102 -17.88 4.70 -2.79
N VAL A 103 -16.75 5.34 -2.57
CA VAL A 103 -15.48 4.66 -2.27
C VAL A 103 -15.03 4.95 -0.86
N LYS A 104 -14.62 3.90 -0.14
CA LYS A 104 -13.93 4.04 1.15
C LYS A 104 -12.61 3.28 1.11
N ILE A 105 -11.54 3.94 1.49
CA ILE A 105 -10.19 3.38 1.45
C ILE A 105 -9.65 3.26 2.88
N PHE A 106 -9.14 2.09 3.21
CA PHE A 106 -8.54 1.79 4.51
C PHE A 106 -7.05 1.51 4.37
N LEU A 107 -6.29 1.90 5.36
CA LEU A 107 -4.88 1.53 5.47
C LEU A 107 -4.42 1.52 6.92
N GLU A 108 -3.30 0.86 7.19
CA GLU A 108 -2.66 0.85 8.49
C GLU A 108 -1.23 1.39 8.37
N ALA A 109 -0.77 2.05 9.42
CA ALA A 109 0.62 2.51 9.52
C ALA A 109 1.14 2.26 10.93
N SER A 110 2.43 1.95 11.04
CA SER A 110 3.09 1.91 12.34
C SER A 110 3.07 3.29 12.99
N ALA A 111 2.75 3.35 14.27
CA ALA A 111 2.67 4.62 15.02
C ALA A 111 3.99 5.39 15.03
N ILE A 112 5.12 4.72 14.82
CA ILE A 112 6.43 5.39 14.75
C ILE A 112 6.78 5.90 13.35
N ASN A 113 6.04 5.51 12.33
CA ASN A 113 6.28 5.99 10.97
C ASN A 113 5.63 7.36 10.77
N LYS A 114 6.26 8.39 11.35
CA LYS A 114 5.72 9.76 11.34
C LYS A 114 5.62 10.34 9.94
N PHE A 115 6.52 9.97 9.06
CA PHE A 115 6.50 10.45 7.68
C PHE A 115 5.26 9.95 6.92
N ALA A 116 4.98 8.65 7.02
CA ALA A 116 3.80 8.06 6.39
C ALA A 116 2.50 8.63 6.97
N ILE A 117 2.43 8.76 8.30
CA ILE A 117 1.25 9.32 8.97
C ILE A 117 0.95 10.73 8.47
N LYS A 118 1.97 11.58 8.37
CA LYS A 118 1.80 12.94 7.84
C LYS A 118 1.32 12.95 6.41
N LEU A 119 1.84 12.06 5.57
CA LEU A 119 1.40 11.93 4.19
C LEU A 119 -0.08 11.55 4.11
N TYR A 120 -0.50 10.54 4.87
CA TYR A 120 -1.89 10.08 4.88
C TYR A 120 -2.84 11.17 5.37
N GLU A 121 -2.50 11.84 6.47
CA GLU A 121 -3.30 12.95 6.99
C GLU A 121 -3.43 14.09 5.97
N LYS A 122 -2.33 14.42 5.30
CA LYS A 122 -2.30 15.48 4.28
C LYS A 122 -3.22 15.16 3.10
N LEU A 123 -3.37 13.89 2.75
CA LEU A 123 -4.24 13.42 1.68
C LEU A 123 -5.68 13.18 2.13
N GLY A 124 -6.00 13.47 3.38
CA GLY A 124 -7.37 13.40 3.89
C GLY A 124 -7.74 12.09 4.58
N TYR A 125 -6.78 11.21 4.81
CA TYR A 125 -7.01 10.01 5.60
C TYR A 125 -7.12 10.39 7.09
N LYS A 126 -8.09 9.80 7.78
CA LYS A 126 -8.34 10.08 9.20
C LYS A 126 -8.14 8.81 10.03
N ALA A 127 -7.40 8.94 11.12
CA ALA A 127 -7.25 7.86 12.08
C ALA A 127 -8.60 7.58 12.76
N TYR A 128 -8.99 6.32 12.82
CA TYR A 128 -10.26 5.93 13.47
C TYR A 128 -10.08 4.87 14.52
N ASN A 129 -8.95 4.20 14.58
CA ASN A 129 -8.67 3.17 15.57
C ASN A 129 -7.16 2.94 15.69
N GLU A 130 -6.79 2.18 16.68
CA GLU A 130 -5.41 1.86 17.01
C GLU A 130 -5.33 0.40 17.45
N ARG A 131 -4.30 -0.32 17.00
CA ARG A 131 -4.00 -1.69 17.46
C ARG A 131 -2.72 -1.67 18.26
N LYS A 132 -2.78 -1.97 19.54
CA LYS A 132 -1.62 -1.99 20.41
C LYS A 132 -0.74 -3.19 20.11
N ASN A 133 0.57 -2.96 20.12
CA ASN A 133 1.58 -4.02 19.99
C ASN A 133 1.43 -4.87 18.71
N TYR A 134 0.98 -4.25 17.62
CA TYR A 134 0.65 -4.97 16.37
C TYR A 134 1.89 -5.32 15.54
N TYR A 135 2.83 -4.38 15.41
CA TYR A 135 4.06 -4.60 14.64
C TYR A 135 5.19 -5.08 15.53
N ARG A 136 6.02 -6.00 15.00
CA ARG A 136 7.25 -6.39 15.67
C ARG A 136 8.37 -5.46 15.25
N SER A 137 9.13 -4.98 16.22
CA SER A 137 10.31 -4.19 15.95
C SER A 137 11.45 -5.08 15.43
N LYS A 138 12.17 -4.59 14.42
CA LYS A 138 13.39 -5.22 13.89
C LYS A 138 14.65 -4.67 14.54
N SER A 139 14.54 -3.65 15.38
CA SER A 139 15.68 -2.98 16.01
C SER A 139 15.93 -3.55 17.39
N ILE A 140 17.21 -3.82 17.72
CA ILE A 140 17.65 -4.30 19.04
C ILE A 140 17.36 -3.24 20.12
N ASN A 141 17.41 -1.97 19.78
CA ASN A 141 17.24 -0.85 20.71
C ASN A 141 15.83 -0.28 20.74
N ALA A 142 14.89 -0.82 19.98
CA ALA A 142 13.50 -0.41 19.95
C ALA A 142 12.61 -1.38 20.73
N PRO A 143 11.39 -0.97 21.14
CA PRO A 143 10.43 -1.92 21.72
C PRO A 143 10.21 -3.11 20.79
N ASN A 144 9.99 -4.30 21.36
CA ASN A 144 9.75 -5.52 20.60
C ASN A 144 8.49 -5.43 19.72
N THR A 145 7.55 -4.54 20.05
CA THR A 145 6.31 -4.34 19.32
C THR A 145 6.03 -2.85 19.15
N GLN A 146 5.25 -2.53 18.12
CA GLN A 146 4.81 -1.18 17.83
C GLN A 146 3.31 -1.18 17.59
N ASP A 147 2.65 -0.07 17.95
CA ASP A 147 1.23 0.11 17.69
C ASP A 147 0.97 0.37 16.20
N ALA A 148 -0.18 -0.05 15.73
CA ALA A 148 -0.68 0.28 14.40
C ALA A 148 -1.78 1.32 14.53
N ILE A 149 -1.78 2.31 13.64
CA ILE A 149 -2.85 3.29 13.51
C ILE A 149 -3.64 2.96 12.25
N LEU A 150 -4.96 2.86 12.39
CA LEU A 150 -5.86 2.56 11.29
C LEU A 150 -6.47 3.86 10.77
N PHE A 151 -6.34 4.05 9.45
CA PHE A 151 -6.82 5.23 8.74
C PHE A 151 -7.90 4.85 7.74
N ALA A 152 -8.80 5.79 7.50
CA ALA A 152 -9.81 5.66 6.44
C ALA A 152 -10.04 7.00 5.75
N LYS A 153 -10.42 6.91 4.46
CA LYS A 153 -10.81 8.05 3.64
C LYS A 153 -12.05 7.69 2.82
N SER A 154 -13.01 8.57 2.83
CA SER A 154 -14.23 8.44 2.01
C SER A 154 -14.21 9.39 0.83
#